data_bbf29010cb19b9d9231afc78d06ee716
#
_entry.id   bbf29010cb19b9d9231afc78d06ee716
#
_cell.length_a   1.000
_cell.length_b   1.000
_cell.length_c   1.000
_cell.angle_alpha   90.00
_cell.angle_beta   90.00
_cell.angle_gamma   90.00
#
_symmetry.space_group_name_H-M   'P 1'
#
loop_
_entity.id
_entity.type
_entity.pdbx_description
1 polymer ?
#
loop_
_entity_poly.entity_id
_entity_poly.type
_entity_poly.pdbx_seq_one_letter_code
_entity_poly.pdbx_strand_id
1 'polypeptide(L)'
;MSSSHTVTVSMDVEAGQKNKDKKGISQDLILAYKTLGVVFGGLVTSPLYVYPSMNLTNPTEEDYLGIYSIMFWTLTLIGVVKYICIALNADDHGEGGTFAMYSLLCQHANIGILPSKKIYTEEENLISNQPVVAGRPGRLRRFIESSIIARRLLLLTAILGMCMLIGDGILTPAISVLSAIDGLRGPFPSVSKRAEAMFADLGHFSKRSIQIAFMSSIYPSLVLTYAGQTAYLINNVDDFSDGFYKFVPRPVYWPMFIIATLAAIVASQSLISATFSVIKQSVVLDYFPRVKVVHTSKDKEGEVYSPETNYMLMLLCVGVILGFGDGKDIGNAFGVVVILVMLITTILLTLVMLIIWGTHVVLVALYLVPFLLLEATYVSAVCTKILRGGWVPFAVSVALAAVMFGWYYGRQRKTEYEVANKVTLERLGELLSGPGVRRVPGLCFFYSNRQDGGWLTPVLAHYIRNMRSLHEVTVFLTLRYLLVAKVDGKDRVQAVRRLGPAGVYGCTIQYGYADAIDFEEDDIAGQVVGALRERVVDGEEEGERVEAARAAGVVHVRGKMRFHVGKDTRLFDRVLLGFYELLHGACRSALPALGIPLQQRVEIGMLYKA
;
A
#
# COMPACT_ATOMS: atom_id res chain seq x y z
N MET A 1 12.25 -7.96 -54.96
CA MET A 1 11.70 -9.10 -54.28
C MET A 1 12.06 -8.98 -52.81
N SER A 2 11.12 -8.44 -52.07
CA SER A 2 11.25 -8.17 -50.63
C SER A 2 10.55 -9.29 -49.89
N SER A 3 11.22 -10.00 -49.01
CA SER A 3 10.57 -10.91 -48.08
C SER A 3 10.61 -10.34 -46.68
N SER A 4 9.46 -9.93 -46.25
CA SER A 4 9.13 -9.50 -44.90
C SER A 4 9.20 -10.69 -43.94
N HIS A 5 10.08 -10.65 -42.96
CA HIS A 5 10.00 -11.50 -41.77
C HIS A 5 9.15 -10.81 -40.72
N THR A 6 7.87 -11.15 -40.72
CA THR A 6 6.98 -10.86 -39.59
C THR A 6 7.20 -11.96 -38.55
N VAL A 7 7.90 -11.64 -37.47
CA VAL A 7 8.08 -12.56 -36.33
C VAL A 7 6.80 -12.54 -35.52
N THR A 8 6.12 -13.66 -35.52
CA THR A 8 4.91 -13.96 -34.76
C THR A 8 5.25 -14.13 -33.27
N VAL A 9 5.10 -13.05 -32.49
CA VAL A 9 5.16 -13.09 -31.00
C VAL A 9 3.80 -13.45 -30.38
N SER A 10 2.78 -13.73 -31.21
CA SER A 10 1.40 -13.96 -30.74
C SER A 10 1.10 -15.39 -30.25
N MET A 11 1.98 -16.37 -30.46
CA MET A 11 1.69 -17.74 -30.05
C MET A 11 2.08 -18.10 -28.61
N ASP A 12 3.03 -17.42 -28.02
CA ASP A 12 3.50 -17.76 -26.66
C ASP A 12 2.61 -17.15 -25.57
N VAL A 13 1.89 -16.07 -25.86
CA VAL A 13 0.95 -15.45 -24.91
C VAL A 13 -0.33 -16.29 -24.77
N GLU A 14 -0.82 -16.91 -25.86
CA GLU A 14 -1.99 -17.80 -25.81
C GLU A 14 -1.67 -19.15 -25.13
N ALA A 15 -0.46 -19.66 -25.28
CA ALA A 15 -0.04 -20.89 -24.60
C ALA A 15 0.13 -20.67 -23.08
N GLY A 16 0.62 -19.49 -22.65
CA GLY A 16 0.73 -19.11 -21.25
C GLY A 16 -0.64 -18.88 -20.59
N GLN A 17 -1.61 -18.37 -21.33
CA GLN A 17 -2.98 -18.16 -20.83
C GLN A 17 -3.77 -19.47 -20.72
N LYS A 18 -3.64 -20.38 -21.70
CA LYS A 18 -4.28 -21.72 -21.64
C LYS A 18 -3.72 -22.63 -20.55
N ASN A 19 -2.48 -22.41 -20.10
CA ASN A 19 -1.91 -23.16 -18.97
C ASN A 19 -2.35 -22.59 -17.60
N LYS A 20 -2.81 -21.33 -17.54
CA LYS A 20 -3.44 -20.75 -16.32
C LYS A 20 -4.83 -21.33 -16.07
N ASP A 21 -5.60 -21.65 -17.11
CA ASP A 21 -6.95 -22.19 -16.95
C ASP A 21 -7.01 -23.68 -16.58
N LYS A 22 -5.90 -24.39 -16.67
CA LYS A 22 -5.76 -25.81 -16.24
C LYS A 22 -5.22 -25.98 -14.83
N LYS A 23 -5.13 -24.94 -14.00
CA LYS A 23 -4.94 -25.09 -12.55
C LYS A 23 -6.20 -25.70 -11.97
N GLY A 24 -6.18 -27.03 -11.80
CA GLY A 24 -7.36 -27.80 -11.46
C GLY A 24 -7.96 -27.38 -10.11
N ILE A 25 -9.24 -27.68 -9.93
CA ILE A 25 -10.06 -27.52 -8.73
C ILE A 25 -9.31 -27.89 -7.44
N SER A 26 -8.37 -28.83 -7.49
CA SER A 26 -7.50 -29.22 -6.38
C SER A 26 -6.58 -28.09 -5.89
N GLN A 27 -6.05 -27.25 -6.77
CA GLN A 27 -5.19 -26.12 -6.37
C GLN A 27 -6.01 -24.98 -5.75
N ASP A 28 -7.20 -24.73 -6.28
CA ASP A 28 -8.12 -23.74 -5.70
C ASP A 28 -8.58 -24.17 -4.31
N LEU A 29 -8.80 -25.47 -4.07
CA LEU A 29 -9.16 -26.02 -2.76
C LEU A 29 -8.00 -25.93 -1.77
N ILE A 30 -6.77 -26.24 -2.17
CA ILE A 30 -5.59 -26.10 -1.30
C ILE A 30 -5.37 -24.62 -0.96
N LEU A 31 -5.56 -23.73 -1.94
CA LEU A 31 -5.47 -22.29 -1.73
C LEU A 31 -6.60 -21.80 -0.81
N ALA A 32 -7.82 -22.31 -0.97
CA ALA A 32 -8.95 -22.03 -0.09
C ALA A 32 -8.68 -22.47 1.34
N TYR A 33 -8.09 -23.65 1.56
CA TYR A 33 -7.67 -24.10 2.89
C TYR A 33 -6.65 -23.16 3.54
N LYS A 34 -5.65 -22.70 2.78
CA LYS A 34 -4.67 -21.71 3.29
C LYS A 34 -5.32 -20.36 3.63
N THR A 35 -6.38 -19.98 2.90
CA THR A 35 -7.14 -18.73 3.13
C THR A 35 -7.87 -18.73 4.47
N LEU A 36 -8.29 -19.90 4.98
CA LEU A 36 -9.05 -20.03 6.23
C LEU A 36 -8.34 -19.38 7.42
N GLY A 37 -7.05 -19.58 7.55
CA GLY A 37 -6.27 -19.02 8.67
C GLY A 37 -5.94 -17.54 8.49
N VAL A 38 -5.53 -17.15 7.29
CA VAL A 38 -4.90 -15.84 7.06
C VAL A 38 -5.92 -14.75 6.76
N VAL A 39 -6.83 -14.95 5.82
CA VAL A 39 -7.80 -13.92 5.43
C VAL A 39 -8.91 -13.77 6.47
N PHE A 40 -9.33 -14.88 7.08
CA PHE A 40 -10.48 -14.90 7.97
C PHE A 40 -10.12 -15.01 9.45
N GLY A 41 -8.83 -14.95 9.81
CA GLY A 41 -8.38 -15.07 11.20
C GLY A 41 -9.11 -14.11 12.15
N GLY A 42 -9.25 -12.86 11.79
CA GLY A 42 -9.99 -11.86 12.58
C GLY A 42 -11.47 -12.17 12.75
N LEU A 43 -12.13 -12.76 11.73
CA LEU A 43 -13.54 -13.16 11.82
C LEU A 43 -13.72 -14.43 12.67
N VAL A 44 -12.83 -15.40 12.55
CA VAL A 44 -12.89 -16.68 13.28
C VAL A 44 -12.67 -16.48 14.77
N THR A 45 -11.91 -15.47 15.17
CA THR A 45 -11.68 -15.14 16.59
C THR A 45 -12.78 -14.26 17.18
N SER A 46 -13.66 -13.67 16.38
CA SER A 46 -14.72 -12.77 16.86
C SER A 46 -15.67 -13.40 17.91
N PRO A 47 -16.05 -14.69 17.87
CA PRO A 47 -16.85 -15.31 18.92
C PRO A 47 -16.22 -15.25 20.32
N LEU A 48 -14.90 -15.10 20.42
CA LEU A 48 -14.20 -15.01 21.71
C LEU A 48 -14.51 -13.72 22.45
N TYR A 49 -14.78 -12.61 21.73
CA TYR A 49 -14.89 -11.28 22.35
C TYR A 49 -16.20 -10.55 22.08
N VAL A 50 -17.03 -10.98 21.13
CA VAL A 50 -18.24 -10.23 20.74
C VAL A 50 -19.23 -10.18 21.91
N TYR A 51 -19.68 -11.30 22.45
CA TYR A 51 -20.58 -11.31 23.60
C TYR A 51 -19.95 -10.68 24.86
N PRO A 52 -18.70 -11.02 25.25
CA PRO A 52 -18.05 -10.40 26.40
C PRO A 52 -17.89 -8.88 26.32
N SER A 53 -17.82 -8.31 25.09
CA SER A 53 -17.69 -6.85 24.90
C SER A 53 -19.02 -6.09 24.97
N MET A 54 -20.16 -6.80 25.04
CA MET A 54 -21.47 -6.15 25.13
C MET A 54 -21.75 -5.66 26.56
N ASN A 55 -22.37 -4.51 26.68
CA ASN A 55 -22.88 -3.96 27.94
C ASN A 55 -24.39 -4.24 28.05
N LEU A 56 -24.73 -5.43 28.51
CA LEU A 56 -26.12 -5.83 28.73
C LEU A 56 -26.50 -5.62 30.19
N THR A 57 -27.68 -5.07 30.44
CA THR A 57 -28.28 -4.91 31.77
C THR A 57 -29.55 -5.74 31.80
N ASN A 58 -29.54 -6.80 32.61
CA ASN A 58 -30.68 -7.73 32.78
C ASN A 58 -31.25 -8.22 31.43
N PRO A 59 -30.43 -8.86 30.56
CA PRO A 59 -30.90 -9.30 29.26
C PRO A 59 -31.97 -10.39 29.38
N THR A 60 -32.94 -10.35 28.48
CA THR A 60 -34.01 -11.35 28.38
C THR A 60 -33.69 -12.34 27.25
N GLU A 61 -34.48 -13.43 27.15
CA GLU A 61 -34.37 -14.38 26.03
C GLU A 61 -34.57 -13.68 24.69
N GLU A 62 -35.55 -12.78 24.60
CA GLU A 62 -35.83 -12.00 23.37
C GLU A 62 -34.65 -11.11 22.96
N ASP A 63 -33.93 -10.53 23.94
CA ASP A 63 -32.73 -9.73 23.68
C ASP A 63 -31.62 -10.57 23.05
N TYR A 64 -31.38 -11.78 23.56
CA TYR A 64 -30.38 -12.69 22.98
C TYR A 64 -30.75 -13.17 21.59
N LEU A 65 -32.01 -13.47 21.32
CA LEU A 65 -32.51 -13.81 19.98
C LEU A 65 -32.38 -12.61 19.03
N GLY A 66 -32.69 -11.38 19.51
CA GLY A 66 -32.50 -10.16 18.75
C GLY A 66 -31.03 -9.90 18.38
N ILE A 67 -30.11 -10.09 19.34
CA ILE A 67 -28.67 -9.96 19.12
C ILE A 67 -28.20 -10.99 18.07
N TYR A 68 -28.60 -12.25 18.19
CA TYR A 68 -28.26 -13.28 17.22
C TYR A 68 -28.79 -12.94 15.81
N SER A 69 -30.02 -12.45 15.72
CA SER A 69 -30.61 -12.00 14.46
C SER A 69 -29.78 -10.89 13.81
N ILE A 70 -29.34 -9.89 14.59
CA ILE A 70 -28.46 -8.81 14.11
C ILE A 70 -27.13 -9.39 13.61
N MET A 71 -26.49 -10.30 14.36
CA MET A 71 -25.24 -10.94 13.93
C MET A 71 -25.41 -11.73 12.63
N PHE A 72 -26.48 -12.54 12.53
CA PHE A 72 -26.78 -13.33 11.35
C PHE A 72 -26.98 -12.44 10.10
N TRP A 73 -27.81 -11.41 10.22
CA TRP A 73 -28.08 -10.53 9.09
C TRP A 73 -26.86 -9.66 8.73
N THR A 74 -26.07 -9.24 9.71
CA THR A 74 -24.81 -8.52 9.46
C THR A 74 -23.81 -9.38 8.69
N LEU A 75 -23.59 -10.62 9.13
CA LEU A 75 -22.72 -11.57 8.42
C LEU A 75 -23.22 -11.85 7.00
N THR A 76 -24.53 -11.96 6.82
CA THR A 76 -25.13 -12.22 5.52
C THR A 76 -25.06 -11.00 4.59
N LEU A 77 -25.54 -9.84 5.03
CA LEU A 77 -25.62 -8.68 4.17
C LEU A 77 -24.24 -8.04 3.95
N ILE A 78 -23.50 -7.81 5.01
CA ILE A 78 -22.20 -7.17 4.89
C ILE A 78 -21.15 -8.19 4.46
N GLY A 79 -21.00 -9.32 5.15
CA GLY A 79 -19.97 -10.31 4.84
C GLY A 79 -20.17 -10.93 3.45
N VAL A 80 -21.33 -11.56 3.21
CA VAL A 80 -21.57 -12.26 1.95
C VAL A 80 -21.88 -11.28 0.82
N VAL A 81 -22.94 -10.49 0.93
CA VAL A 81 -23.43 -9.69 -0.21
C VAL A 81 -22.47 -8.55 -0.54
N LYS A 82 -22.13 -7.73 0.45
CA LYS A 82 -21.27 -6.55 0.20
C LYS A 82 -19.84 -6.93 -0.12
N TYR A 83 -19.17 -7.69 0.77
CA TYR A 83 -17.73 -7.96 0.60
C TYR A 83 -17.45 -9.09 -0.37
N ILE A 84 -18.00 -10.29 -0.16
CA ILE A 84 -17.66 -11.45 -0.97
C ILE A 84 -18.19 -11.36 -2.40
N CYS A 85 -19.44 -10.87 -2.58
CA CYS A 85 -20.04 -10.82 -3.93
C CYS A 85 -19.66 -9.56 -4.71
N ILE A 86 -19.48 -8.41 -4.04
CA ILE A 86 -19.31 -7.13 -4.73
C ILE A 86 -17.91 -6.55 -4.53
N ALA A 87 -17.50 -6.24 -3.29
CA ALA A 87 -16.27 -5.49 -3.01
C ALA A 87 -15.00 -6.24 -3.43
N LEU A 88 -14.99 -7.57 -3.35
CA LEU A 88 -13.86 -8.41 -3.75
C LEU A 88 -13.50 -8.27 -5.24
N ASN A 89 -14.39 -7.72 -6.07
CA ASN A 89 -14.13 -7.45 -7.48
C ASN A 89 -13.44 -6.11 -7.75
N ALA A 90 -13.32 -5.25 -6.74
CA ALA A 90 -12.65 -3.95 -6.81
C ALA A 90 -11.21 -4.05 -6.29
N ASP A 91 -10.40 -4.87 -6.94
CA ASP A 91 -8.96 -5.02 -6.64
C ASP A 91 -8.08 -4.23 -7.61
N ASP A 92 -6.96 -3.73 -7.12
CA ASP A 92 -5.91 -3.10 -7.88
C ASP A 92 -4.70 -4.05 -7.90
N HIS A 93 -4.47 -4.75 -9.03
CA HIS A 93 -3.40 -5.76 -9.19
C HIS A 93 -3.36 -6.83 -8.08
N GLY A 94 -4.53 -7.26 -7.61
CA GLY A 94 -4.66 -8.24 -6.53
C GLY A 94 -4.64 -7.64 -5.12
N GLU A 95 -4.41 -6.36 -4.97
CA GLU A 95 -4.51 -5.64 -3.70
C GLU A 95 -5.91 -5.03 -3.52
N GLY A 96 -6.46 -5.13 -2.31
CA GLY A 96 -7.79 -4.62 -1.97
C GLY A 96 -7.74 -3.50 -0.91
N GLY A 97 -8.91 -3.05 -0.50
CA GLY A 97 -9.09 -2.07 0.56
C GLY A 97 -9.38 -0.64 0.05
N THR A 98 -9.57 0.27 1.01
CA THR A 98 -9.98 1.65 0.71
C THR A 98 -8.98 2.40 -0.15
N PHE A 99 -7.69 2.16 0.08
CA PHE A 99 -6.63 2.85 -0.63
C PHE A 99 -6.40 2.29 -2.04
N ALA A 100 -6.58 0.97 -2.24
CA ALA A 100 -6.58 0.34 -3.55
C ALA A 100 -7.73 0.86 -4.42
N MET A 101 -8.93 1.00 -3.87
CA MET A 101 -10.06 1.62 -4.58
C MET A 101 -9.78 3.07 -4.98
N TYR A 102 -9.10 3.85 -4.12
CA TYR A 102 -8.66 5.20 -4.48
C TYR A 102 -7.61 5.17 -5.60
N SER A 103 -6.66 4.22 -5.56
CA SER A 103 -5.68 4.02 -6.62
C SER A 103 -6.35 3.71 -7.96
N LEU A 104 -7.28 2.77 -7.98
CA LEU A 104 -8.12 2.44 -9.15
C LEU A 104 -8.83 3.66 -9.73
N LEU A 105 -9.44 4.48 -8.87
CA LEU A 105 -10.09 5.72 -9.29
C LEU A 105 -9.09 6.71 -9.91
N CYS A 106 -7.87 6.81 -9.37
CA CYS A 106 -6.81 7.66 -9.92
C CYS A 106 -6.27 7.17 -11.27
N GLN A 107 -6.26 5.87 -11.50
CA GLN A 107 -5.82 5.27 -12.78
C GLN A 107 -6.85 5.52 -13.90
N HIS A 108 -8.14 5.37 -13.61
CA HIS A 108 -9.20 5.46 -14.61
C HIS A 108 -9.79 6.87 -14.81
N ALA A 109 -9.55 7.78 -13.88
CA ALA A 109 -10.00 9.17 -13.95
C ALA A 109 -8.88 10.11 -13.50
N ASN A 110 -8.85 11.32 -14.07
CA ASN A 110 -7.82 12.32 -13.77
C ASN A 110 -8.03 12.98 -12.39
N ILE A 111 -8.06 12.13 -11.33
CA ILE A 111 -8.39 12.53 -9.96
C ILE A 111 -7.12 12.76 -9.14
N GLY A 112 -6.02 12.10 -9.48
CA GLY A 112 -4.74 12.20 -8.77
C GLY A 112 -4.28 13.66 -8.62
N ILE A 113 -3.90 14.04 -7.39
CA ILE A 113 -3.48 15.42 -7.09
C ILE A 113 -1.98 15.60 -7.32
N LEU A 114 -1.17 14.53 -7.16
CA LEU A 114 0.27 14.59 -7.40
C LEU A 114 0.59 14.45 -8.89
N PRO A 115 1.31 15.42 -9.50
CA PRO A 115 1.67 15.39 -10.92
C PRO A 115 2.50 14.19 -11.33
N SER A 116 3.33 13.65 -10.42
CA SER A 116 4.20 12.50 -10.66
C SER A 116 3.45 11.23 -11.04
N LYS A 117 2.17 11.09 -10.65
CA LYS A 117 1.37 9.90 -10.96
C LYS A 117 0.74 9.87 -12.33
N LYS A 118 0.45 11.02 -12.93
CA LYS A 118 -0.13 11.07 -14.28
C LYS A 118 0.74 10.34 -15.31
N ILE A 119 2.03 10.37 -15.10
CA ILE A 119 3.04 9.86 -16.04
C ILE A 119 3.16 8.33 -15.92
N TYR A 120 3.12 7.78 -14.71
CA TYR A 120 3.14 6.31 -14.52
C TYR A 120 1.89 5.65 -15.12
N THR A 121 0.73 6.29 -14.98
CA THR A 121 -0.55 5.77 -15.51
C THR A 121 -0.60 5.80 -17.04
N GLU A 122 -0.03 6.82 -17.69
CA GLU A 122 0.03 6.90 -19.16
C GLU A 122 0.96 5.83 -19.75
N GLU A 123 2.10 5.55 -19.11
CA GLU A 123 3.03 4.51 -19.56
C GLU A 123 2.47 3.09 -19.34
N GLU A 124 1.81 2.86 -18.21
CA GLU A 124 1.20 1.57 -17.88
C GLU A 124 0.05 1.25 -18.83
N ASN A 125 -0.74 2.25 -19.22
CA ASN A 125 -1.78 2.12 -20.23
C ASN A 125 -1.23 1.86 -21.64
N LEU A 126 -0.03 2.37 -21.97
CA LEU A 126 0.65 2.10 -23.24
C LEU A 126 1.18 0.67 -23.34
N ILE A 127 1.59 0.08 -22.19
CA ILE A 127 2.14 -1.29 -22.13
C ILE A 127 1.03 -2.33 -22.02
N SER A 128 -0.07 -2.03 -21.31
CA SER A 128 -1.12 -3.02 -21.02
C SER A 128 -2.09 -3.27 -22.18
N ASN A 129 -2.06 -2.51 -23.27
CA ASN A 129 -3.02 -2.60 -24.37
C ASN A 129 -4.50 -2.68 -23.90
N GLN A 130 -4.79 -2.27 -22.68
CA GLN A 130 -6.17 -2.21 -22.24
C GLN A 130 -6.84 -1.00 -22.90
N PRO A 131 -7.93 -1.21 -23.64
CA PRO A 131 -8.63 -0.10 -24.24
C PRO A 131 -9.13 0.81 -23.13
N VAL A 132 -8.58 2.02 -23.05
CA VAL A 132 -9.22 3.11 -22.32
C VAL A 132 -10.66 3.13 -22.80
N VAL A 133 -11.62 2.78 -21.94
CA VAL A 133 -13.03 2.77 -22.29
C VAL A 133 -13.39 4.16 -22.80
N ALA A 134 -13.40 4.30 -24.11
CA ALA A 134 -13.65 5.54 -24.85
C ALA A 134 -15.17 5.87 -24.85
N GLY A 135 -15.81 5.71 -23.69
CA GLY A 135 -17.16 6.22 -23.44
C GLY A 135 -17.08 7.71 -23.06
N ARG A 136 -18.06 8.49 -23.50
CA ARG A 136 -18.20 9.89 -23.05
C ARG A 136 -18.18 9.92 -21.52
N PRO A 137 -17.27 10.69 -20.87
CA PRO A 137 -17.14 10.69 -19.41
C PRO A 137 -18.47 11.10 -18.78
N GLY A 138 -18.97 10.28 -17.87
CA GLY A 138 -20.21 10.52 -17.15
C GLY A 138 -20.20 11.89 -16.43
N ARG A 139 -21.35 12.47 -16.15
CA ARG A 139 -21.45 13.77 -15.46
C ARG A 139 -20.70 13.80 -14.14
N LEU A 140 -20.76 12.71 -13.37
CA LEU A 140 -20.07 12.57 -12.08
C LEU A 140 -18.53 12.58 -12.25
N ARG A 141 -18.00 11.82 -13.22
CA ARG A 141 -16.56 11.80 -13.52
C ARG A 141 -16.06 13.20 -13.86
N ARG A 142 -16.75 13.93 -14.74
CA ARG A 142 -16.42 15.32 -15.11
C ARG A 142 -16.47 16.26 -13.91
N PHE A 143 -17.45 16.10 -13.03
CA PHE A 143 -17.57 16.91 -11.80
C PHE A 143 -16.35 16.68 -10.88
N ILE A 144 -15.97 15.42 -10.61
CA ILE A 144 -14.83 15.11 -9.75
C ILE A 144 -13.51 15.56 -10.39
N GLU A 145 -13.34 15.38 -11.69
CA GLU A 145 -12.14 15.84 -12.43
C GLU A 145 -11.99 17.36 -12.44
N SER A 146 -13.10 18.10 -12.54
CA SER A 146 -13.08 19.57 -12.59
C SER A 146 -12.97 20.24 -11.22
N SER A 147 -13.48 19.60 -10.15
CA SER A 147 -13.52 20.17 -8.81
C SER A 147 -12.32 19.76 -7.97
N ILE A 148 -11.44 20.72 -7.64
CA ILE A 148 -10.30 20.47 -6.74
C ILE A 148 -10.75 20.08 -5.32
N ILE A 149 -11.89 20.60 -4.88
CA ILE A 149 -12.47 20.29 -3.55
C ILE A 149 -12.91 18.82 -3.52
N ALA A 150 -13.63 18.35 -4.56
CA ALA A 150 -14.05 16.96 -4.64
C ALA A 150 -12.86 15.99 -4.62
N ARG A 151 -11.78 16.32 -5.37
CA ARG A 151 -10.55 15.51 -5.38
C ARG A 151 -9.87 15.49 -4.01
N ARG A 152 -9.78 16.63 -3.32
CA ARG A 152 -9.21 16.70 -1.96
C ARG A 152 -10.05 15.95 -0.93
N LEU A 153 -11.37 16.05 -1.00
CA LEU A 153 -12.27 15.30 -0.13
C LEU A 153 -12.15 13.79 -0.36
N LEU A 154 -12.06 13.36 -1.61
CA LEU A 154 -11.87 11.95 -1.94
C LEU A 154 -10.54 11.41 -1.40
N LEU A 155 -9.46 12.17 -1.57
CA LEU A 155 -8.15 11.83 -0.98
C LEU A 155 -8.22 11.78 0.55
N LEU A 156 -8.85 12.77 1.18
CA LEU A 156 -9.01 12.79 2.64
C LEU A 156 -9.78 11.56 3.15
N THR A 157 -10.87 11.20 2.46
CA THR A 157 -11.66 10.01 2.79
C THR A 157 -10.83 8.73 2.65
N ALA A 158 -10.02 8.60 1.59
CA ALA A 158 -9.16 7.45 1.40
C ALA A 158 -8.04 7.36 2.46
N ILE A 159 -7.41 8.49 2.79
CA ILE A 159 -6.40 8.58 3.87
C ILE A 159 -7.02 8.22 5.22
N LEU A 160 -8.20 8.74 5.52
CA LEU A 160 -8.89 8.41 6.78
C LEU A 160 -9.22 6.93 6.87
N GLY A 161 -9.76 6.34 5.79
CA GLY A 161 -10.04 4.90 5.74
C GLY A 161 -8.79 4.06 5.93
N MET A 162 -7.68 4.46 5.32
CA MET A 162 -6.40 3.80 5.49
C MET A 162 -5.85 3.92 6.92
N CYS A 163 -5.87 5.11 7.50
CA CYS A 163 -5.40 5.32 8.87
C CYS A 163 -6.23 4.54 9.88
N MET A 164 -7.54 4.44 9.65
CA MET A 164 -8.42 3.60 10.45
C MET A 164 -8.11 2.12 10.29
N LEU A 165 -7.82 1.65 9.08
CA LEU A 165 -7.42 0.26 8.84
C LEU A 165 -6.09 -0.09 9.52
N ILE A 166 -5.11 0.82 9.53
CA ILE A 166 -3.87 0.65 10.31
C ILE A 166 -4.20 0.62 11.81
N GLY A 167 -5.12 1.46 12.28
CA GLY A 167 -5.63 1.44 13.65
C GLY A 167 -6.26 0.10 14.04
N ASP A 168 -7.01 -0.50 13.13
CA ASP A 168 -7.54 -1.86 13.29
C ASP A 168 -6.42 -2.91 13.41
N GLY A 169 -5.37 -2.79 12.61
CA GLY A 169 -4.16 -3.61 12.69
C GLY A 169 -3.42 -3.50 14.04
N ILE A 170 -3.76 -2.54 14.89
CA ILE A 170 -3.27 -2.40 16.28
C ILE A 170 -4.27 -3.00 17.27
N LEU A 171 -5.56 -2.68 17.12
CA LEU A 171 -6.59 -3.05 18.08
C LEU A 171 -6.96 -4.52 18.03
N THR A 172 -7.09 -5.09 16.84
CA THR A 172 -7.53 -6.49 16.67
C THR A 172 -6.53 -7.51 17.20
N PRO A 173 -5.21 -7.39 16.99
CA PRO A 173 -4.25 -8.23 17.68
C PRO A 173 -4.35 -8.11 19.21
N ALA A 174 -4.52 -6.90 19.73
CA ALA A 174 -4.63 -6.66 21.15
C ALA A 174 -5.87 -7.36 21.77
N ILE A 175 -7.05 -7.20 21.16
CA ILE A 175 -8.28 -7.80 21.67
C ILE A 175 -8.28 -9.33 21.50
N SER A 176 -7.78 -9.84 20.37
CA SER A 176 -7.75 -11.28 20.09
C SER A 176 -6.88 -12.04 21.09
N VAL A 177 -5.69 -11.51 21.38
CA VAL A 177 -4.76 -12.08 22.36
C VAL A 177 -5.34 -12.02 23.77
N LEU A 178 -5.89 -10.87 24.19
CA LEU A 178 -6.52 -10.73 25.50
C LEU A 178 -7.67 -11.72 25.68
N SER A 179 -8.54 -11.85 24.69
CA SER A 179 -9.70 -12.74 24.75
C SER A 179 -9.32 -14.22 24.73
N ALA A 180 -8.25 -14.59 24.01
CA ALA A 180 -7.73 -15.94 24.04
C ALA A 180 -7.18 -16.31 25.44
N ILE A 181 -6.45 -15.39 26.08
CA ILE A 181 -5.86 -15.59 27.42
C ILE A 181 -6.93 -15.57 28.53
N ASP A 182 -8.07 -14.93 28.33
CA ASP A 182 -9.18 -14.96 29.28
C ASP A 182 -9.64 -16.39 29.59
N GLY A 183 -9.44 -17.37 28.69
CA GLY A 183 -9.64 -18.80 28.96
C GLY A 183 -8.76 -19.39 30.06
N LEU A 184 -7.64 -18.77 30.42
CA LEU A 184 -6.82 -19.21 31.56
C LEU A 184 -7.42 -18.79 32.90
N ARG A 185 -8.32 -17.82 32.95
CA ARG A 185 -8.90 -17.30 34.19
C ARG A 185 -9.85 -18.30 34.87
N GLY A 186 -10.56 -19.10 34.07
CA GLY A 186 -11.44 -20.12 34.63
C GLY A 186 -10.67 -21.11 35.54
N PRO A 187 -9.61 -21.78 35.03
CA PRO A 187 -8.77 -22.68 35.82
C PRO A 187 -7.79 -21.97 36.76
N PHE A 188 -7.32 -20.76 36.42
CA PHE A 188 -6.27 -20.02 37.14
C PHE A 188 -6.63 -18.54 37.36
N PRO A 189 -7.40 -18.20 38.41
CA PRO A 189 -7.86 -16.81 38.64
C PRO A 189 -6.76 -15.75 38.85
N SER A 190 -5.52 -16.19 39.14
CA SER A 190 -4.38 -15.34 39.48
C SER A 190 -3.52 -14.88 38.29
N VAL A 191 -3.85 -15.27 37.06
CA VAL A 191 -3.05 -14.93 35.88
C VAL A 191 -3.28 -13.49 35.48
N SER A 192 -2.21 -12.70 35.51
CA SER A 192 -2.18 -11.30 35.07
C SER A 192 -2.26 -11.19 33.53
N LYS A 193 -2.89 -10.10 33.02
CA LYS A 193 -3.14 -9.81 31.58
C LYS A 193 -1.89 -9.56 30.73
N ARG A 194 -0.71 -9.98 31.15
CA ARG A 194 0.57 -9.73 30.46
C ARG A 194 1.08 -11.00 29.81
N ALA A 195 0.83 -11.18 28.51
CA ALA A 195 1.47 -12.21 27.72
C ALA A 195 1.87 -11.68 26.34
N GLU A 196 3.09 -12.01 25.95
CA GLU A 196 3.74 -11.54 24.71
C GLU A 196 3.18 -12.23 23.46
N ALA A 197 2.97 -11.44 22.40
CA ALA A 197 2.62 -11.92 21.07
C ALA A 197 3.88 -12.04 20.21
N MET A 198 4.16 -13.24 19.71
CA MET A 198 5.24 -13.47 18.73
C MET A 198 4.73 -14.22 17.49
N PHE A 199 5.18 -13.73 16.33
CA PHE A 199 5.29 -14.29 14.97
C PHE A 199 4.15 -14.18 13.96
N ALA A 200 4.62 -13.72 12.77
CA ALA A 200 3.93 -13.39 11.54
C ALA A 200 4.15 -14.41 10.43
N ASP A 201 3.29 -14.52 9.51
CA ASP A 201 3.45 -14.26 8.07
C ASP A 201 2.30 -14.88 7.27
N LEU A 202 1.79 -14.21 6.20
CA LEU A 202 1.35 -14.93 5.01
C LEU A 202 0.62 -14.06 3.97
N GLY A 203 0.90 -14.32 2.72
CA GLY A 203 0.55 -13.61 1.52
C GLY A 203 -0.70 -14.02 0.74
N HIS A 204 -0.85 -13.41 -0.39
CA HIS A 204 -2.00 -13.20 -1.26
C HIS A 204 -2.69 -14.48 -1.77
N PHE A 205 -4.04 -14.44 -1.74
CA PHE A 205 -4.92 -15.53 -2.16
C PHE A 205 -5.77 -15.14 -3.38
N SER A 206 -6.22 -16.13 -4.17
CA SER A 206 -7.10 -15.85 -5.30
C SER A 206 -8.53 -15.52 -4.84
N LYS A 207 -9.24 -14.65 -5.58
CA LYS A 207 -10.64 -14.29 -5.27
C LYS A 207 -11.55 -15.51 -5.12
N ARG A 208 -11.41 -16.51 -6.00
CA ARG A 208 -12.18 -17.75 -5.95
C ARG A 208 -11.91 -18.56 -4.69
N SER A 209 -10.64 -18.64 -4.25
CA SER A 209 -10.26 -19.32 -3.02
C SER A 209 -10.90 -18.65 -1.80
N ILE A 210 -10.91 -17.32 -1.74
CA ILE A 210 -11.55 -16.54 -0.68
C ILE A 210 -13.06 -16.79 -0.66
N GLN A 211 -13.72 -16.74 -1.81
CA GLN A 211 -15.15 -16.99 -1.91
C GLN A 211 -15.53 -18.40 -1.49
N ILE A 212 -14.80 -19.42 -1.95
CA ILE A 212 -15.03 -20.82 -1.58
C ILE A 212 -14.83 -21.02 -0.09
N ALA A 213 -13.72 -20.55 0.48
CA ALA A 213 -13.40 -20.68 1.90
C ALA A 213 -14.48 -20.01 2.78
N PHE A 214 -14.90 -18.81 2.42
CA PHE A 214 -15.92 -18.09 3.19
C PHE A 214 -17.27 -18.80 3.17
N MET A 215 -17.77 -19.13 1.98
CA MET A 215 -19.12 -19.70 1.82
C MET A 215 -19.23 -21.13 2.34
N SER A 216 -18.17 -21.95 2.17
CA SER A 216 -18.21 -23.37 2.56
C SER A 216 -17.89 -23.63 4.03
N SER A 217 -17.01 -22.80 4.63
CA SER A 217 -16.51 -23.06 5.99
C SER A 217 -16.79 -21.91 6.95
N ILE A 218 -16.33 -20.70 6.66
CA ILE A 218 -16.32 -19.61 7.64
C ILE A 218 -17.73 -19.15 8.02
N TYR A 219 -18.55 -18.82 7.02
CA TYR A 219 -19.92 -18.34 7.26
C TYR A 219 -20.78 -19.36 8.01
N PRO A 220 -20.87 -20.64 7.58
CA PRO A 220 -21.65 -21.64 8.34
C PRO A 220 -21.12 -21.85 9.76
N SER A 221 -19.79 -21.91 9.94
CA SER A 221 -19.18 -22.11 11.25
C SER A 221 -19.47 -20.95 12.20
N LEU A 222 -19.38 -19.70 11.73
CA LEU A 222 -19.69 -18.51 12.55
C LEU A 222 -21.18 -18.48 12.95
N VAL A 223 -22.09 -18.73 12.00
CA VAL A 223 -23.54 -18.77 12.27
C VAL A 223 -23.85 -19.83 13.32
N LEU A 224 -23.28 -21.04 13.19
CA LEU A 224 -23.47 -22.12 14.15
C LEU A 224 -22.85 -21.79 15.52
N THR A 225 -21.67 -21.17 15.56
CA THR A 225 -21.01 -20.78 16.80
C THR A 225 -21.83 -19.74 17.55
N TYR A 226 -22.30 -18.70 16.87
CA TYR A 226 -23.15 -17.69 17.49
C TYR A 226 -24.52 -18.24 17.91
N ALA A 227 -25.11 -19.15 17.15
CA ALA A 227 -26.32 -19.86 17.55
C ALA A 227 -26.11 -20.66 18.83
N GLY A 228 -24.97 -21.39 18.92
CA GLY A 228 -24.62 -22.16 20.11
C GLY A 228 -24.38 -21.28 21.33
N GLN A 229 -23.67 -20.17 21.20
CA GLN A 229 -23.49 -19.19 22.27
C GLN A 229 -24.83 -18.60 22.75
N THR A 230 -25.69 -18.21 21.79
CA THR A 230 -27.02 -17.68 22.10
C THR A 230 -27.86 -18.70 22.87
N ALA A 231 -27.91 -19.94 22.39
CA ALA A 231 -28.66 -21.02 23.06
C ALA A 231 -28.18 -21.30 24.51
N TYR A 232 -26.86 -21.20 24.72
CA TYR A 232 -26.31 -21.31 26.07
C TYR A 232 -26.72 -20.12 26.96
N LEU A 233 -26.60 -18.88 26.45
CA LEU A 233 -26.86 -17.64 27.18
C LEU A 233 -28.35 -17.47 27.53
N ILE A 234 -29.27 -17.98 26.71
CA ILE A 234 -30.70 -18.02 27.05
C ILE A 234 -30.95 -18.78 28.37
N ASN A 235 -30.22 -19.87 28.59
CA ASN A 235 -30.36 -20.66 29.83
C ASN A 235 -29.45 -20.17 30.98
N ASN A 236 -28.43 -19.34 30.68
CA ASN A 236 -27.44 -18.85 31.64
C ASN A 236 -27.23 -17.34 31.45
N VAL A 237 -28.24 -16.57 31.77
CA VAL A 237 -28.39 -15.16 31.41
C VAL A 237 -27.22 -14.28 31.91
N ASP A 238 -26.64 -14.60 33.08
CA ASP A 238 -25.58 -13.82 33.71
C ASP A 238 -24.16 -14.12 33.18
N ASP A 239 -24.02 -15.19 32.39
CA ASP A 239 -22.71 -15.68 31.93
C ASP A 239 -22.17 -14.99 30.67
N PHE A 240 -22.81 -13.93 30.18
CA PHE A 240 -22.42 -13.27 28.95
C PHE A 240 -21.00 -12.67 28.95
N SER A 241 -20.47 -12.32 30.12
CA SER A 241 -19.11 -11.74 30.24
C SER A 241 -17.98 -12.75 29.94
N ASP A 242 -18.22 -14.05 30.18
CA ASP A 242 -17.26 -15.15 29.99
C ASP A 242 -17.80 -16.21 29.02
N GLY A 243 -18.83 -15.85 28.24
CA GLY A 243 -19.70 -16.75 27.51
C GLY A 243 -19.03 -17.76 26.60
N PHE A 244 -17.87 -17.46 25.98
CA PHE A 244 -17.23 -18.41 25.08
C PHE A 244 -16.70 -19.65 25.80
N TYR A 245 -15.92 -19.49 26.85
CA TYR A 245 -15.30 -20.64 27.52
C TYR A 245 -16.25 -21.38 28.45
N LYS A 246 -17.30 -20.74 28.94
CA LYS A 246 -18.29 -21.38 29.82
C LYS A 246 -19.23 -22.35 29.09
N PHE A 247 -19.55 -22.10 27.81
CA PHE A 247 -20.39 -23.05 27.05
C PHE A 247 -19.60 -24.25 26.51
N VAL A 248 -18.26 -24.21 26.58
CA VAL A 248 -17.41 -25.31 26.13
C VAL A 248 -17.47 -26.46 27.14
N PRO A 249 -17.85 -27.70 26.74
CA PRO A 249 -17.88 -28.85 27.62
C PRO A 249 -16.50 -29.14 28.25
N ARG A 250 -16.47 -29.48 29.56
CA ARG A 250 -15.23 -29.72 30.32
C ARG A 250 -14.22 -30.65 29.63
N PRO A 251 -14.60 -31.79 29.00
CA PRO A 251 -13.65 -32.70 28.37
C PRO A 251 -12.87 -32.07 27.18
N VAL A 252 -13.47 -31.12 26.47
CA VAL A 252 -12.89 -30.48 25.29
C VAL A 252 -12.35 -29.05 25.57
N TYR A 253 -12.38 -28.63 26.83
CA TYR A 253 -11.96 -27.28 27.23
C TYR A 253 -10.51 -26.97 26.84
N TRP A 254 -9.57 -27.82 27.23
CA TRP A 254 -8.15 -27.59 26.92
C TRP A 254 -7.81 -27.66 25.43
N PRO A 255 -8.28 -28.65 24.66
CA PRO A 255 -8.12 -28.61 23.20
C PRO A 255 -8.68 -27.34 22.59
N MET A 256 -9.89 -26.91 23.00
CA MET A 256 -10.51 -25.69 22.49
C MET A 256 -9.69 -24.43 22.85
N PHE A 257 -9.20 -24.35 24.08
CA PHE A 257 -8.33 -23.25 24.52
C PHE A 257 -7.06 -23.14 23.67
N ILE A 258 -6.39 -24.27 23.40
CA ILE A 258 -5.19 -24.30 22.54
C ILE A 258 -5.53 -23.83 21.13
N ILE A 259 -6.62 -24.34 20.53
CA ILE A 259 -7.05 -23.96 19.20
C ILE A 259 -7.42 -22.47 19.16
N ALA A 260 -8.16 -21.95 20.13
CA ALA A 260 -8.53 -20.54 20.20
C ALA A 260 -7.29 -19.63 20.32
N THR A 261 -6.30 -20.03 21.13
CA THR A 261 -5.05 -19.30 21.28
C THR A 261 -4.24 -19.28 19.97
N LEU A 262 -4.11 -20.43 19.30
CA LEU A 262 -3.45 -20.52 18.00
C LEU A 262 -4.20 -19.68 16.94
N ALA A 263 -5.53 -19.74 16.93
CA ALA A 263 -6.36 -18.92 16.04
C ALA A 263 -6.16 -17.42 16.29
N ALA A 264 -6.08 -16.99 17.55
CA ALA A 264 -5.81 -15.60 17.90
C ALA A 264 -4.42 -15.13 17.45
N ILE A 265 -3.39 -15.99 17.55
CA ILE A 265 -2.05 -15.71 17.03
C ILE A 265 -2.10 -15.53 15.50
N VAL A 266 -2.72 -16.44 14.77
CA VAL A 266 -2.83 -16.37 13.30
C VAL A 266 -3.63 -15.14 12.88
N ALA A 267 -4.73 -14.83 13.58
CA ALA A 267 -5.53 -13.63 13.34
C ALA A 267 -4.73 -12.33 13.50
N SER A 268 -3.95 -12.26 14.58
CA SER A 268 -3.07 -11.09 14.82
C SER A 268 -2.07 -10.89 13.70
N GLN A 269 -1.48 -11.98 13.23
CA GLN A 269 -0.48 -11.96 12.17
C GLN A 269 -1.05 -11.54 10.82
N SER A 270 -2.23 -12.02 10.47
CA SER A 270 -2.87 -11.68 9.20
C SER A 270 -3.18 -10.19 9.09
N LEU A 271 -3.60 -9.56 10.19
CA LEU A 271 -3.87 -8.11 10.21
C LEU A 271 -2.59 -7.26 10.16
N ILE A 272 -1.53 -7.72 10.82
CA ILE A 272 -0.21 -7.08 10.74
C ILE A 272 0.30 -7.14 9.29
N SER A 273 0.20 -8.29 8.62
CA SER A 273 0.58 -8.45 7.21
C SER A 273 -0.28 -7.58 6.28
N ALA A 274 -1.59 -7.51 6.49
CA ALA A 274 -2.48 -6.61 5.77
C ALA A 274 -2.05 -5.14 5.93
N THR A 275 -1.63 -4.75 7.14
CA THR A 275 -1.11 -3.39 7.40
C THR A 275 0.17 -3.11 6.61
N PHE A 276 1.08 -4.09 6.46
CA PHE A 276 2.27 -3.92 5.62
C PHE A 276 1.91 -3.68 4.15
N SER A 277 0.94 -4.41 3.60
CA SER A 277 0.45 -4.21 2.23
C SER A 277 -0.15 -2.82 2.04
N VAL A 278 -0.96 -2.35 2.98
CA VAL A 278 -1.56 -1.01 2.95
C VAL A 278 -0.50 0.09 3.02
N ILE A 279 0.52 -0.08 3.87
CA ILE A 279 1.64 0.87 3.96
C ILE A 279 2.48 0.83 2.69
N LYS A 280 2.78 -0.35 2.12
CA LYS A 280 3.45 -0.48 0.82
C LYS A 280 2.71 0.31 -0.27
N GLN A 281 1.39 0.11 -0.41
CA GLN A 281 0.56 0.87 -1.34
C GLN A 281 0.70 2.38 -1.14
N SER A 282 0.70 2.84 0.10
CA SER A 282 0.82 4.26 0.43
C SER A 282 2.19 4.84 0.11
N VAL A 283 3.25 4.06 0.30
CA VAL A 283 4.63 4.42 -0.06
C VAL A 283 4.79 4.48 -1.57
N VAL A 284 4.27 3.48 -2.31
CA VAL A 284 4.28 3.46 -3.78
C VAL A 284 3.50 4.65 -4.35
N LEU A 285 2.40 5.03 -3.73
CA LEU A 285 1.60 6.18 -4.10
C LEU A 285 2.18 7.52 -3.61
N ASP A 286 3.33 7.50 -2.91
CA ASP A 286 4.05 8.67 -2.38
C ASP A 286 3.23 9.51 -1.37
N TYR A 287 2.27 8.88 -0.69
CA TYR A 287 1.48 9.49 0.39
C TYR A 287 1.99 9.16 1.79
N PHE A 288 2.95 8.25 1.92
CA PHE A 288 3.54 7.86 3.20
C PHE A 288 5.08 7.95 3.14
N PRO A 289 5.76 8.27 4.25
CA PRO A 289 7.22 8.25 4.31
C PRO A 289 7.80 6.90 3.87
N ARG A 290 8.94 6.90 3.21
CA ARG A 290 9.58 5.68 2.72
C ARG A 290 10.11 4.83 3.87
N VAL A 291 9.49 3.68 4.08
CA VAL A 291 9.92 2.62 5.00
C VAL A 291 10.58 1.48 4.22
N LYS A 292 11.37 0.67 4.91
CA LYS A 292 11.95 -0.54 4.30
C LYS A 292 10.85 -1.55 4.07
N VAL A 293 10.64 -1.92 2.81
CA VAL A 293 9.75 -3.00 2.41
C VAL A 293 10.61 -4.11 1.81
N VAL A 294 10.47 -5.33 2.33
CA VAL A 294 11.16 -6.53 1.87
C VAL A 294 10.13 -7.49 1.32
N HIS A 295 10.29 -7.95 0.10
CA HIS A 295 9.44 -8.99 -0.47
C HIS A 295 9.88 -10.34 0.09
N THR A 296 8.96 -11.08 0.66
CA THR A 296 9.22 -12.39 1.31
C THR A 296 9.04 -13.55 0.35
N SER A 297 8.27 -13.37 -0.71
CA SER A 297 8.01 -14.37 -1.74
C SER A 297 8.67 -14.00 -3.07
N LYS A 298 9.17 -15.02 -3.78
CA LYS A 298 9.67 -14.88 -5.17
C LYS A 298 8.54 -14.99 -6.21
N ASP A 299 7.42 -15.58 -5.83
CA ASP A 299 6.32 -15.90 -6.74
C ASP A 299 5.15 -14.89 -6.63
N LYS A 300 5.09 -14.13 -5.55
CA LYS A 300 3.99 -13.22 -5.25
C LYS A 300 4.50 -11.86 -4.80
N GLU A 301 4.22 -10.83 -5.55
CA GLU A 301 4.61 -9.45 -5.27
C GLU A 301 4.03 -8.91 -3.97
N GLY A 302 2.81 -9.32 -3.63
CA GLY A 302 2.09 -8.80 -2.49
C GLY A 302 2.60 -9.27 -1.12
N GLU A 303 3.43 -10.31 -1.06
CA GLU A 303 3.99 -10.81 0.19
C GLU A 303 5.15 -9.94 0.64
N VAL A 304 4.86 -8.97 1.51
CA VAL A 304 5.82 -7.97 1.97
C VAL A 304 5.95 -7.93 3.48
N TYR A 305 7.16 -7.64 3.95
CA TYR A 305 7.49 -7.41 5.34
C TYR A 305 8.15 -6.04 5.52
N SER A 306 7.73 -5.29 6.52
CA SER A 306 8.32 -4.01 6.88
C SER A 306 8.77 -4.03 8.35
N PRO A 307 10.09 -4.18 8.62
CA PRO A 307 10.57 -4.28 9.99
C PRO A 307 10.26 -3.03 10.83
N GLU A 308 10.39 -1.85 10.25
CA GLU A 308 10.14 -0.58 10.93
C GLU A 308 8.67 -0.46 11.35
N THR A 309 7.77 -0.81 10.44
CA THR A 309 6.32 -0.84 10.71
C THR A 309 5.96 -1.90 11.74
N ASN A 310 6.57 -3.08 11.68
CA ASN A 310 6.32 -4.16 12.63
C ASN A 310 6.65 -3.76 14.06
N TYR A 311 7.83 -3.15 14.29
CA TYR A 311 8.18 -2.64 15.61
C TYR A 311 7.25 -1.52 16.10
N MET A 312 6.84 -0.63 15.19
CA MET A 312 5.87 0.42 15.51
C MET A 312 4.52 -0.18 15.95
N LEU A 313 3.99 -1.12 15.18
CA LEU A 313 2.74 -1.80 15.51
C LEU A 313 2.82 -2.55 16.84
N MET A 314 3.92 -3.27 17.08
CA MET A 314 4.17 -3.98 18.34
C MET A 314 4.13 -3.02 19.53
N LEU A 315 4.84 -1.90 19.47
CA LEU A 315 4.86 -0.90 20.54
C LEU A 315 3.47 -0.29 20.78
N LEU A 316 2.73 -0.01 19.70
CA LEU A 316 1.37 0.52 19.78
C LEU A 316 0.38 -0.51 20.36
N CYS A 317 0.47 -1.78 19.96
CA CYS A 317 -0.34 -2.85 20.54
C CYS A 317 -0.09 -3.00 22.05
N VAL A 318 1.18 -3.03 22.47
CA VAL A 318 1.53 -3.07 23.90
C VAL A 318 1.00 -1.84 24.63
N GLY A 319 1.16 -0.65 24.03
CA GLY A 319 0.63 0.60 24.58
C GLY A 319 -0.88 0.59 24.77
N VAL A 320 -1.63 0.05 23.80
CA VAL A 320 -3.09 -0.12 23.88
C VAL A 320 -3.47 -1.08 25.00
N ILE A 321 -2.82 -2.25 25.10
CA ILE A 321 -3.10 -3.24 26.14
C ILE A 321 -2.82 -2.66 27.53
N LEU A 322 -1.72 -1.92 27.70
CA LEU A 322 -1.37 -1.30 28.98
C LEU A 322 -2.29 -0.12 29.33
N GLY A 323 -2.71 0.64 28.32
CA GLY A 323 -3.53 1.84 28.51
C GLY A 323 -5.00 1.54 28.82
N PHE A 324 -5.59 0.57 28.14
CA PHE A 324 -6.99 0.21 28.38
C PHE A 324 -7.17 -0.75 29.56
N GLY A 325 -6.25 -1.70 29.75
CA GLY A 325 -6.33 -2.71 30.82
C GLY A 325 -7.52 -3.67 30.73
N ASP A 326 -8.59 -3.35 30.00
CA ASP A 326 -9.80 -4.18 29.84
C ASP A 326 -10.15 -4.42 28.36
N GLY A 327 -10.54 -5.66 28.04
CA GLY A 327 -10.94 -6.08 26.70
C GLY A 327 -12.24 -5.41 26.21
N LYS A 328 -13.12 -4.97 27.12
CA LYS A 328 -14.37 -4.29 26.76
C LYS A 328 -14.15 -2.94 26.08
N ASP A 329 -13.25 -2.13 26.61
CA ASP A 329 -12.95 -0.82 26.05
C ASP A 329 -12.22 -0.92 24.71
N ILE A 330 -11.34 -1.92 24.56
CA ILE A 330 -10.70 -2.23 23.26
C ILE A 330 -11.77 -2.72 22.26
N GLY A 331 -12.75 -3.54 22.69
CA GLY A 331 -13.87 -3.97 21.86
C GLY A 331 -14.74 -2.81 21.37
N ASN A 332 -14.98 -1.81 22.23
CA ASN A 332 -15.68 -0.58 21.84
C ASN A 332 -14.90 0.22 20.80
N ALA A 333 -13.58 0.37 21.00
CA ALA A 333 -12.68 1.04 20.07
C ALA A 333 -12.63 0.32 18.70
N PHE A 334 -12.50 -1.00 18.70
CA PHE A 334 -12.54 -1.85 17.51
C PHE A 334 -13.84 -1.67 16.71
N GLY A 335 -15.01 -1.74 17.38
CA GLY A 335 -16.30 -1.58 16.72
C GLY A 335 -16.45 -0.22 16.00
N VAL A 336 -15.92 0.86 16.59
CA VAL A 336 -15.92 2.20 15.97
C VAL A 336 -15.14 2.21 14.67
N VAL A 337 -13.92 1.67 14.67
CA VAL A 337 -13.05 1.62 13.49
C VAL A 337 -13.69 0.85 12.36
N VAL A 338 -14.14 -0.36 12.63
CA VAL A 338 -14.69 -1.28 11.61
C VAL A 338 -15.89 -0.65 10.91
N ILE A 339 -16.84 -0.08 11.66
CA ILE A 339 -18.05 0.52 11.07
C ILE A 339 -17.71 1.73 10.21
N LEU A 340 -16.78 2.58 10.62
CA LEU A 340 -16.36 3.73 9.82
C LEU A 340 -15.61 3.32 8.54
N VAL A 341 -14.75 2.31 8.61
CA VAL A 341 -14.09 1.75 7.43
C VAL A 341 -15.13 1.14 6.48
N MET A 342 -16.13 0.44 7.00
CA MET A 342 -17.23 -0.10 6.18
C MET A 342 -17.99 0.98 5.42
N LEU A 343 -18.32 2.09 6.09
CA LEU A 343 -18.99 3.24 5.47
C LEU A 343 -18.12 3.88 4.38
N ILE A 344 -16.83 4.10 4.65
CA ILE A 344 -15.87 4.62 3.67
C ILE A 344 -15.79 3.68 2.46
N THR A 345 -15.73 2.36 2.69
CA THR A 345 -15.73 1.36 1.63
C THR A 345 -17.00 1.44 0.77
N THR A 346 -18.17 1.61 1.36
CA THR A 346 -19.44 1.77 0.63
C THR A 346 -19.40 2.99 -0.30
N ILE A 347 -18.88 4.12 0.20
CA ILE A 347 -18.75 5.35 -0.59
C ILE A 347 -17.77 5.15 -1.76
N LEU A 348 -16.57 4.63 -1.49
CA LEU A 348 -15.55 4.42 -2.53
C LEU A 348 -15.99 3.37 -3.57
N LEU A 349 -16.60 2.28 -3.13
CA LEU A 349 -17.11 1.24 -4.02
C LEU A 349 -18.24 1.77 -4.92
N THR A 350 -19.10 2.62 -4.39
CA THR A 350 -20.13 3.33 -5.19
C THR A 350 -19.50 4.14 -6.32
N LEU A 351 -18.39 4.85 -6.02
CA LEU A 351 -17.65 5.60 -7.04
C LEU A 351 -16.99 4.68 -8.08
N VAL A 352 -16.42 3.56 -7.64
CA VAL A 352 -15.86 2.53 -8.55
C VAL A 352 -16.94 1.98 -9.48
N MET A 353 -18.12 1.62 -8.95
CA MET A 353 -19.25 1.12 -9.74
C MET A 353 -19.71 2.12 -10.80
N LEU A 354 -19.77 3.43 -10.45
CA LEU A 354 -20.23 4.48 -11.36
C LEU A 354 -19.18 4.89 -12.40
N ILE A 355 -17.90 4.98 -11.99
CA ILE A 355 -16.84 5.59 -12.81
C ILE A 355 -16.10 4.54 -13.63
N ILE A 356 -15.82 3.36 -13.04
CA ILE A 356 -14.99 2.32 -13.64
C ILE A 356 -15.85 1.25 -14.28
N TRP A 357 -16.75 0.65 -13.51
CA TRP A 357 -17.60 -0.44 -14.02
C TRP A 357 -18.74 0.05 -14.93
N GLY A 358 -19.05 1.36 -14.91
CA GLY A 358 -20.14 1.94 -15.70
C GLY A 358 -21.52 1.36 -15.37
N THR A 359 -21.71 0.88 -14.13
CA THR A 359 -22.95 0.22 -13.68
C THR A 359 -24.12 1.19 -13.75
N HIS A 360 -25.29 0.70 -14.16
CA HIS A 360 -26.48 1.51 -14.27
C HIS A 360 -26.88 2.13 -12.92
N VAL A 361 -27.24 3.41 -12.90
CA VAL A 361 -27.49 4.20 -11.68
C VAL A 361 -28.54 3.54 -10.76
N VAL A 362 -29.54 2.87 -11.32
CA VAL A 362 -30.57 2.16 -10.53
C VAL A 362 -29.96 1.01 -9.72
N LEU A 363 -29.04 0.22 -10.33
CA LEU A 363 -28.36 -0.86 -9.62
C LEU A 363 -27.42 -0.33 -8.54
N VAL A 364 -26.74 0.78 -8.83
CA VAL A 364 -25.91 1.47 -7.83
C VAL A 364 -26.76 2.02 -6.68
N ALA A 365 -27.91 2.58 -6.95
CA ALA A 365 -28.85 3.03 -5.91
C ALA A 365 -29.39 1.84 -5.09
N LEU A 366 -29.70 0.71 -5.73
CA LEU A 366 -30.13 -0.53 -5.06
C LEU A 366 -29.04 -1.09 -4.14
N TYR A 367 -27.76 -0.86 -4.44
CA TYR A 367 -26.64 -1.16 -3.57
C TYR A 367 -26.50 -0.09 -2.47
N LEU A 368 -26.36 1.18 -2.87
CA LEU A 368 -25.98 2.26 -1.95
C LEU A 368 -27.02 2.51 -0.85
N VAL A 369 -28.31 2.57 -1.21
CA VAL A 369 -29.35 2.99 -0.25
C VAL A 369 -29.51 2.00 0.92
N PRO A 370 -29.66 0.68 0.69
CA PRO A 370 -29.79 -0.26 1.81
C PRO A 370 -28.53 -0.32 2.68
N PHE A 371 -27.34 -0.36 2.07
CA PHE A 371 -26.10 -0.44 2.84
C PHE A 371 -25.83 0.86 3.61
N LEU A 372 -26.08 2.03 3.01
CA LEU A 372 -25.92 3.31 3.68
C LEU A 372 -26.86 3.45 4.89
N LEU A 373 -28.12 3.03 4.76
CA LEU A 373 -29.09 3.02 5.85
C LEU A 373 -28.66 2.07 6.97
N LEU A 374 -28.28 0.86 6.64
CA LEU A 374 -27.80 -0.12 7.61
C LEU A 374 -26.54 0.39 8.35
N GLU A 375 -25.55 0.90 7.61
CA GLU A 375 -24.32 1.42 8.21
C GLU A 375 -24.56 2.71 9.00
N ALA A 376 -25.48 3.57 8.59
CA ALA A 376 -25.86 4.77 9.36
C ALA A 376 -26.47 4.40 10.72
N THR A 377 -27.30 3.35 10.80
CA THR A 377 -27.79 2.85 12.09
C THR A 377 -26.66 2.35 12.97
N TYR A 378 -25.68 1.63 12.41
CA TYR A 378 -24.51 1.18 13.17
C TYR A 378 -23.61 2.34 13.61
N VAL A 379 -23.39 3.33 12.74
CA VAL A 379 -22.64 4.53 13.10
C VAL A 379 -23.32 5.27 14.25
N SER A 380 -24.65 5.42 14.23
CA SER A 380 -25.40 6.07 15.31
C SER A 380 -25.23 5.34 16.65
N ALA A 381 -25.28 4.00 16.62
CA ALA A 381 -25.05 3.17 17.81
C ALA A 381 -23.63 3.29 18.36
N VAL A 382 -22.64 3.35 17.46
CA VAL A 382 -21.21 3.44 17.80
C VAL A 382 -20.83 4.82 18.33
N CYS A 383 -21.51 5.90 17.88
CA CYS A 383 -21.30 7.25 18.41
C CYS A 383 -21.47 7.32 19.93
N THR A 384 -22.35 6.50 20.52
CA THR A 384 -22.54 6.43 21.97
C THR A 384 -21.33 5.84 22.71
N LYS A 385 -20.49 5.07 22.00
CA LYS A 385 -19.30 4.39 22.55
C LYS A 385 -18.02 5.22 22.45
N ILE A 386 -18.05 6.34 21.72
CA ILE A 386 -16.85 7.19 21.51
C ILE A 386 -16.25 7.63 22.84
N LEU A 387 -17.07 8.06 23.80
CA LEU A 387 -16.62 8.51 25.12
C LEU A 387 -16.16 7.35 26.03
N ARG A 388 -16.46 6.09 25.68
CA ARG A 388 -16.11 4.89 26.43
C ARG A 388 -14.98 4.11 25.76
N GLY A 389 -13.88 4.78 25.43
CA GLY A 389 -12.72 4.16 24.77
C GLY A 389 -12.70 4.27 23.25
N GLY A 390 -13.83 4.50 22.57
CA GLY A 390 -13.93 4.64 21.12
C GLY A 390 -13.19 5.85 20.51
N TRP A 391 -12.67 6.76 21.32
CA TRP A 391 -11.90 7.92 20.85
C TRP A 391 -10.45 7.57 20.46
N VAL A 392 -9.88 6.48 21.01
CA VAL A 392 -8.47 6.12 20.80
C VAL A 392 -8.14 5.82 19.34
N PRO A 393 -8.97 5.07 18.59
CA PRO A 393 -8.75 4.89 17.16
C PRO A 393 -8.72 6.21 16.39
N PHE A 394 -9.56 7.17 16.77
CA PHE A 394 -9.53 8.50 16.16
C PHE A 394 -8.22 9.22 16.44
N ALA A 395 -7.72 9.16 17.68
CA ALA A 395 -6.45 9.78 18.04
C ALA A 395 -5.28 9.16 17.23
N VAL A 396 -5.23 7.84 17.13
CA VAL A 396 -4.24 7.13 16.31
C VAL A 396 -4.39 7.49 14.83
N SER A 397 -5.62 7.50 14.31
CA SER A 397 -5.89 7.85 12.92
C SER A 397 -5.54 9.29 12.59
N VAL A 398 -5.81 10.23 13.49
CA VAL A 398 -5.42 11.65 13.35
C VAL A 398 -3.91 11.80 13.35
N ALA A 399 -3.19 11.09 14.23
CA ALA A 399 -1.74 11.12 14.26
C ALA A 399 -1.13 10.57 12.95
N LEU A 400 -1.62 9.44 12.46
CA LEU A 400 -1.20 8.85 11.17
C LEU A 400 -1.57 9.76 9.99
N ALA A 401 -2.79 10.31 9.98
CA ALA A 401 -3.23 11.25 8.96
C ALA A 401 -2.39 12.52 8.95
N ALA A 402 -1.95 13.01 10.11
CA ALA A 402 -1.03 14.15 10.20
C ALA A 402 0.34 13.83 9.58
N VAL A 403 0.88 12.63 9.81
CA VAL A 403 2.12 12.15 9.17
C VAL A 403 1.95 12.11 7.65
N MET A 404 0.86 11.51 7.17
CA MET A 404 0.59 11.41 5.74
C MET A 404 0.35 12.77 5.08
N PHE A 405 -0.43 13.62 5.75
CA PHE A 405 -0.70 14.97 5.25
C PHE A 405 0.57 15.82 5.20
N GLY A 406 1.41 15.78 6.23
CA GLY A 406 2.69 16.49 6.27
C GLY A 406 3.63 16.00 5.15
N TRP A 407 3.70 14.68 4.95
CA TRP A 407 4.46 14.09 3.85
C TRP A 407 3.93 14.52 2.49
N TYR A 408 2.62 14.36 2.27
CA TYR A 408 1.95 14.77 1.03
C TYR A 408 2.17 16.26 0.72
N TYR A 409 1.98 17.14 1.71
CA TYR A 409 2.16 18.57 1.55
C TYR A 409 3.58 18.95 1.12
N GLY A 410 4.59 18.40 1.82
CA GLY A 410 5.98 18.62 1.45
C GLY A 410 6.34 18.08 0.06
N ARG A 411 5.82 16.89 -0.29
CA ARG A 411 6.01 16.30 -1.64
C ARG A 411 5.36 17.15 -2.72
N GLN A 412 4.16 17.65 -2.49
CA GLN A 412 3.46 18.52 -3.43
C GLN A 412 4.27 19.80 -3.68
N ARG A 413 4.71 20.48 -2.62
CA ARG A 413 5.54 21.70 -2.73
C ARG A 413 6.85 21.43 -3.46
N LYS A 414 7.50 20.31 -3.15
CA LYS A 414 8.72 19.90 -3.84
C LYS A 414 8.48 19.71 -5.35
N THR A 415 7.43 19.00 -5.72
CA THR A 415 7.09 18.75 -7.13
C THR A 415 6.72 20.04 -7.85
N GLU A 416 5.95 20.93 -7.22
CA GLU A 416 5.64 22.25 -7.76
C GLU A 416 6.91 23.05 -8.08
N TYR A 417 7.89 23.03 -7.16
CA TYR A 417 9.18 23.69 -7.38
C TYR A 417 9.99 23.03 -8.52
N GLU A 418 10.04 21.70 -8.57
CA GLU A 418 10.74 20.94 -9.61
C GLU A 418 10.16 21.27 -11.01
N VAL A 419 8.84 21.32 -11.12
CA VAL A 419 8.15 21.64 -12.38
C VAL A 419 8.37 23.11 -12.78
N ALA A 420 8.32 24.04 -11.82
CA ALA A 420 8.54 25.47 -12.09
C ALA A 420 9.98 25.78 -12.51
N ASN A 421 10.96 25.02 -12.01
CA ASN A 421 12.39 25.22 -12.26
C ASN A 421 13.02 24.10 -13.11
N LYS A 422 12.22 23.43 -13.93
CA LYS A 422 12.69 22.36 -14.82
C LYS A 422 13.78 22.82 -15.77
N VAL A 423 14.76 21.95 -16.00
CA VAL A 423 15.83 22.20 -16.99
C VAL A 423 15.44 21.54 -18.31
N THR A 424 15.12 22.33 -19.31
CA THR A 424 14.88 21.84 -20.69
C THR A 424 16.20 21.44 -21.35
N LEU A 425 16.14 20.63 -22.40
CA LEU A 425 17.33 20.23 -23.17
C LEU A 425 18.03 21.43 -23.80
N GLU A 426 17.27 22.43 -24.26
CA GLU A 426 17.80 23.71 -24.77
C GLU A 426 18.59 24.43 -23.67
N ARG A 427 18.00 24.57 -22.48
CA ARG A 427 18.65 25.19 -21.33
C ARG A 427 19.90 24.46 -20.88
N LEU A 428 19.90 23.12 -20.99
CA LEU A 428 21.10 22.31 -20.74
C LEU A 428 22.20 22.65 -21.76
N GLY A 429 21.85 22.75 -23.04
CA GLY A 429 22.78 23.17 -24.11
C GLY A 429 23.44 24.53 -23.82
N GLU A 430 22.63 25.54 -23.44
CA GLU A 430 23.11 26.84 -23.01
C GLU A 430 24.05 26.79 -21.80
N LEU A 431 23.69 26.01 -20.78
CA LEU A 431 24.51 25.85 -19.57
C LEU A 431 25.86 25.21 -19.88
N LEU A 432 25.92 24.26 -20.80
CA LEU A 432 27.15 23.57 -21.18
C LEU A 432 28.01 24.36 -22.18
N SER A 433 27.40 25.22 -22.98
CA SER A 433 28.10 26.13 -23.88
C SER A 433 28.61 27.40 -23.18
N GLY A 434 28.24 27.61 -21.92
CA GLY A 434 28.63 28.77 -21.14
C GLY A 434 30.14 28.83 -20.90
N PRO A 435 30.73 30.06 -20.84
CA PRO A 435 32.16 30.22 -20.62
C PRO A 435 32.58 29.66 -19.25
N GLY A 436 33.55 28.74 -19.27
CA GLY A 436 34.16 28.19 -18.05
C GLY A 436 33.63 26.84 -17.56
N VAL A 437 32.68 26.21 -18.24
CA VAL A 437 32.29 24.84 -17.93
C VAL A 437 33.30 23.86 -18.53
N ARG A 438 33.98 23.07 -17.68
CA ARG A 438 34.99 22.10 -18.10
C ARG A 438 34.41 20.69 -18.11
N ARG A 439 34.82 19.88 -19.09
CA ARG A 439 34.56 18.44 -19.12
C ARG A 439 35.66 17.75 -18.31
N VAL A 440 35.24 16.90 -17.37
CA VAL A 440 36.13 16.13 -16.51
C VAL A 440 36.15 14.68 -17.01
N PRO A 441 37.34 14.03 -17.16
CA PRO A 441 37.38 12.62 -17.53
C PRO A 441 36.56 11.75 -16.59
N GLY A 442 35.90 10.74 -17.13
CA GLY A 442 35.10 9.78 -16.36
C GLY A 442 33.65 9.70 -16.74
N LEU A 443 33.00 8.63 -16.27
CA LEU A 443 31.60 8.32 -16.46
C LEU A 443 30.78 8.71 -15.20
N CYS A 444 29.79 9.56 -15.37
CA CYS A 444 28.90 9.97 -14.30
C CYS A 444 27.49 9.42 -14.48
N PHE A 445 27.01 8.64 -13.51
CA PHE A 445 25.61 8.29 -13.39
C PHE A 445 24.90 9.32 -12.51
N PHE A 446 24.02 10.11 -13.11
CA PHE A 446 23.21 11.08 -12.41
C PHE A 446 21.82 10.53 -12.14
N TYR A 447 21.53 10.19 -10.90
CA TYR A 447 20.24 9.67 -10.52
C TYR A 447 19.18 10.77 -10.52
N SER A 448 18.26 10.66 -11.44
CA SER A 448 17.16 11.61 -11.61
C SER A 448 15.85 10.84 -11.70
N ASN A 449 14.86 11.25 -10.93
CA ASN A 449 13.49 10.84 -11.20
C ASN A 449 13.03 11.61 -12.45
N ARG A 450 13.35 11.05 -13.61
CA ARG A 450 12.98 11.64 -14.87
C ARG A 450 11.49 11.45 -15.10
N GLN A 451 10.80 12.54 -15.28
CA GLN A 451 9.47 12.53 -15.85
C GLN A 451 9.62 12.55 -17.38
N ASP A 452 8.81 11.76 -18.11
CA ASP A 452 8.94 11.57 -19.58
C ASP A 452 8.75 12.83 -20.44
N GLY A 453 8.51 13.96 -19.82
CA GLY A 453 8.40 15.27 -20.45
C GLY A 453 9.69 15.88 -21.03
N GLY A 454 10.81 15.13 -21.08
CA GLY A 454 12.05 15.64 -21.72
C GLY A 454 12.82 16.69 -20.92
N TRP A 455 12.55 16.88 -19.63
CA TRP A 455 13.23 17.83 -18.76
C TRP A 455 14.03 17.15 -17.63
N LEU A 456 15.02 17.87 -17.10
CA LEU A 456 15.92 17.40 -16.07
C LEU A 456 15.70 18.15 -14.74
N THR A 457 16.14 17.55 -13.65
CA THR A 457 16.00 18.11 -12.31
C THR A 457 16.75 19.44 -12.15
N PRO A 458 16.20 20.42 -11.40
CA PRO A 458 16.88 21.70 -11.11
C PRO A 458 18.25 21.54 -10.43
N VAL A 459 18.45 20.43 -9.70
CA VAL A 459 19.73 20.13 -9.04
C VAL A 459 20.88 20.07 -10.04
N LEU A 460 20.63 19.61 -11.26
CA LEU A 460 21.65 19.60 -12.31
C LEU A 460 22.11 21.01 -12.70
N ALA A 461 21.17 21.93 -12.92
CA ALA A 461 21.54 23.33 -13.21
C ALA A 461 22.30 23.97 -12.05
N HIS A 462 21.90 23.66 -10.82
CA HIS A 462 22.60 24.10 -9.62
C HIS A 462 24.02 23.54 -9.55
N TYR A 463 24.19 22.26 -9.87
CA TYR A 463 25.50 21.60 -9.93
C TYR A 463 26.40 22.25 -10.98
N ILE A 464 25.94 22.36 -12.23
CA ILE A 464 26.74 22.91 -13.33
C ILE A 464 27.15 24.37 -13.06
N ARG A 465 26.24 25.20 -12.52
CA ARG A 465 26.51 26.60 -12.22
C ARG A 465 27.55 26.80 -11.13
N ASN A 466 27.52 25.96 -10.07
CA ASN A 466 28.40 26.14 -8.91
C ASN A 466 29.73 25.40 -9.09
N MET A 467 29.73 24.21 -9.69
CA MET A 467 30.94 23.41 -9.87
C MET A 467 31.68 23.74 -11.17
N ARG A 468 30.99 24.37 -12.13
CA ARG A 468 31.50 24.69 -13.47
C ARG A 468 32.17 23.49 -14.17
N SER A 469 31.67 22.31 -13.90
CA SER A 469 32.20 21.07 -14.46
C SER A 469 31.09 20.04 -14.68
N LEU A 470 31.28 19.20 -15.68
CA LEU A 470 30.47 18.02 -15.94
C LEU A 470 31.39 16.93 -16.50
N HIS A 471 31.13 15.67 -16.19
CA HIS A 471 31.91 14.56 -16.73
C HIS A 471 31.75 14.46 -18.25
N GLU A 472 32.77 13.94 -18.91
CA GLU A 472 32.77 13.76 -20.37
C GLU A 472 31.58 12.95 -20.81
N VAL A 473 31.30 11.86 -20.09
CA VAL A 473 30.09 11.05 -20.28
C VAL A 473 29.21 11.15 -19.04
N THR A 474 28.03 11.70 -19.22
CA THR A 474 27.03 11.81 -18.15
C THR A 474 25.74 11.09 -18.56
N VAL A 475 25.35 10.09 -17.79
CA VAL A 475 24.15 9.30 -18.03
C VAL A 475 23.11 9.59 -16.94
N PHE A 476 21.98 10.14 -17.34
CA PHE A 476 20.82 10.32 -16.46
C PHE A 476 20.11 8.99 -16.29
N LEU A 477 20.23 8.43 -15.10
CA LEU A 477 19.73 7.10 -14.78
C LEU A 477 18.37 7.19 -14.09
N THR A 478 17.38 6.54 -14.67
CA THR A 478 16.06 6.32 -14.07
C THR A 478 15.93 4.84 -13.70
N LEU A 479 15.58 4.55 -12.45
CA LEU A 479 15.30 3.19 -11.99
C LEU A 479 13.80 2.94 -12.04
N ARG A 480 13.40 1.86 -12.72
CA ARG A 480 11.99 1.43 -12.83
C ARG A 480 11.83 0.03 -12.27
N TYR A 481 10.93 -0.11 -11.32
CA TYR A 481 10.54 -1.40 -10.79
C TYR A 481 9.33 -1.93 -11.56
N LEU A 482 9.44 -3.17 -12.02
CA LEU A 482 8.37 -3.89 -12.72
C LEU A 482 7.68 -4.86 -11.76
N LEU A 483 6.40 -5.15 -12.05
CA LEU A 483 5.58 -6.12 -11.32
C LEU A 483 5.91 -7.59 -11.67
N VAL A 484 7.11 -7.84 -12.19
CA VAL A 484 7.63 -9.19 -12.45
C VAL A 484 8.67 -9.54 -11.39
N ALA A 485 8.83 -10.84 -11.09
CA ALA A 485 9.74 -11.28 -10.04
C ALA A 485 11.18 -10.91 -10.33
N LYS A 486 11.64 -11.19 -11.55
CA LYS A 486 13.00 -10.91 -12.02
C LYS A 486 13.00 -10.44 -13.47
N VAL A 487 13.96 -9.59 -13.78
CA VAL A 487 14.25 -9.11 -15.14
C VAL A 487 15.59 -9.69 -15.58
N ASP A 488 15.61 -10.32 -16.76
CA ASP A 488 16.86 -10.85 -17.33
C ASP A 488 17.86 -9.71 -17.58
N GLY A 489 19.16 -9.98 -17.39
CA GLY A 489 20.22 -8.98 -17.52
C GLY A 489 20.20 -8.25 -18.87
N LYS A 490 19.80 -8.93 -19.96
CA LYS A 490 19.70 -8.35 -21.31
C LYS A 490 18.57 -7.31 -21.44
N ASP A 491 17.49 -7.48 -20.65
CA ASP A 491 16.31 -6.64 -20.68
C ASP A 491 16.35 -5.55 -19.60
N ARG A 492 17.38 -5.54 -18.75
CA ARG A 492 17.54 -4.53 -17.68
C ARG A 492 17.73 -3.12 -18.21
N VAL A 493 18.54 -2.98 -19.27
CA VAL A 493 18.82 -1.67 -19.87
C VAL A 493 17.84 -1.41 -21.00
N GLN A 494 16.85 -0.58 -20.73
CA GLN A 494 15.82 -0.19 -21.70
C GLN A 494 16.15 1.15 -22.37
N ALA A 495 15.24 1.99 -22.63
CA ALA A 495 15.28 3.29 -23.30
C ALA A 495 16.60 4.07 -23.12
N VAL A 496 17.58 3.74 -23.94
CA VAL A 496 18.81 4.52 -24.03
C VAL A 496 18.63 5.57 -25.13
N ARG A 497 18.92 6.85 -24.80
CA ARG A 497 18.76 7.96 -25.74
C ARG A 497 19.75 9.09 -25.51
N ARG A 498 20.07 9.84 -26.56
CA ARG A 498 20.84 11.06 -26.46
C ARG A 498 19.98 12.20 -25.93
N LEU A 499 20.50 12.97 -24.99
CA LEU A 499 19.82 14.08 -24.33
C LEU A 499 20.52 15.43 -24.64
N GLY A 500 20.74 15.76 -25.90
CA GLY A 500 21.36 17.05 -26.29
C GLY A 500 22.83 16.91 -26.65
N PRO A 501 23.77 17.71 -26.07
CA PRO A 501 25.18 17.74 -26.48
C PRO A 501 25.88 16.39 -26.38
N ALA A 502 26.96 16.19 -27.14
CA ALA A 502 27.77 14.99 -27.10
C ALA A 502 28.19 14.62 -25.67
N GLY A 503 28.11 13.34 -25.31
CA GLY A 503 28.44 12.82 -23.98
C GLY A 503 27.30 12.95 -22.94
N VAL A 504 26.08 13.34 -23.32
CA VAL A 504 24.94 13.43 -22.42
C VAL A 504 23.83 12.47 -22.86
N TYR A 505 23.55 11.48 -22.01
CA TYR A 505 22.63 10.40 -22.34
C TYR A 505 21.58 10.19 -21.25
N GLY A 506 20.46 9.59 -21.59
CA GLY A 506 19.46 9.10 -20.65
C GLY A 506 19.31 7.60 -20.76
N CYS A 507 19.16 6.93 -19.64
CA CYS A 507 19.02 5.48 -19.57
C CYS A 507 17.96 5.12 -18.53
N THR A 508 17.11 4.15 -18.84
CA THR A 508 16.17 3.56 -17.89
C THR A 508 16.61 2.13 -17.60
N ILE A 509 16.81 1.81 -16.33
CA ILE A 509 17.13 0.48 -15.83
C ILE A 509 15.90 -0.11 -15.17
N GLN A 510 15.52 -1.32 -15.57
CA GLN A 510 14.36 -2.03 -15.06
C GLN A 510 14.79 -3.18 -14.16
N TYR A 511 14.03 -3.37 -13.08
CA TYR A 511 14.22 -4.46 -12.12
C TYR A 511 12.88 -5.07 -11.74
N GLY A 512 12.89 -6.38 -11.46
CA GLY A 512 11.78 -7.04 -10.84
C GLY A 512 11.73 -6.81 -9.32
N TYR A 513 10.60 -7.13 -8.70
CA TYR A 513 10.41 -6.89 -7.26
C TYR A 513 11.28 -7.81 -6.37
N ALA A 514 11.77 -8.93 -6.89
CA ALA A 514 12.65 -9.88 -6.20
C ALA A 514 14.11 -9.83 -6.69
N ASP A 515 14.47 -8.87 -7.56
CA ASP A 515 15.84 -8.66 -7.97
C ASP A 515 16.64 -8.02 -6.82
N ALA A 516 17.75 -8.65 -6.46
CA ALA A 516 18.79 -8.01 -5.68
C ALA A 516 19.62 -7.13 -6.63
N ILE A 517 19.60 -5.82 -6.38
CA ILE A 517 20.34 -4.87 -7.22
C ILE A 517 21.72 -4.68 -6.62
N ASP A 518 22.74 -5.09 -7.33
CA ASP A 518 24.12 -4.74 -7.03
C ASP A 518 24.79 -4.16 -8.26
N PHE A 519 25.18 -2.88 -8.20
CA PHE A 519 25.77 -2.17 -9.33
C PHE A 519 27.16 -2.68 -9.69
N GLU A 520 27.89 -3.21 -8.71
CA GLU A 520 29.24 -3.73 -8.91
C GLU A 520 29.22 -5.20 -9.36
N GLU A 521 28.48 -6.07 -8.66
CA GLU A 521 28.37 -7.48 -9.01
C GLU A 521 27.71 -7.69 -10.37
N ASP A 522 26.69 -6.90 -10.70
CA ASP A 522 25.96 -7.00 -11.98
C ASP A 522 26.66 -6.25 -13.13
N ASP A 523 27.78 -5.58 -12.91
CA ASP A 523 28.46 -4.68 -13.88
C ASP A 523 27.49 -3.79 -14.68
N ILE A 524 26.61 -3.09 -13.97
CA ILE A 524 25.60 -2.23 -14.59
C ILE A 524 26.26 -1.14 -15.46
N ALA A 525 27.42 -0.65 -15.05
CA ALA A 525 28.18 0.33 -15.82
C ALA A 525 28.55 -0.22 -17.22
N GLY A 526 29.02 -1.48 -17.30
CA GLY A 526 29.33 -2.14 -18.56
C GLY A 526 28.09 -2.38 -19.41
N GLN A 527 26.99 -2.82 -18.81
CA GLN A 527 25.73 -3.02 -19.52
C GLN A 527 25.20 -1.72 -20.13
N VAL A 528 25.26 -0.60 -19.39
CA VAL A 528 24.84 0.73 -19.89
C VAL A 528 25.75 1.21 -21.01
N VAL A 529 27.08 1.08 -20.87
CA VAL A 529 28.06 1.45 -21.90
C VAL A 529 27.86 0.61 -23.17
N GLY A 530 27.67 -0.70 -23.03
CA GLY A 530 27.35 -1.59 -24.14
C GLY A 530 26.08 -1.18 -24.90
N ALA A 531 24.99 -0.91 -24.16
CA ALA A 531 23.73 -0.45 -24.72
C ALA A 531 23.82 0.95 -25.37
N LEU A 532 24.65 1.86 -24.84
CA LEU A 532 24.93 3.16 -25.44
C LEU A 532 25.61 2.99 -26.79
N ARG A 533 26.65 2.15 -26.87
CA ARG A 533 27.38 1.88 -28.13
C ARG A 533 26.51 1.24 -29.19
N GLU A 534 25.67 0.31 -28.79
CA GLU A 534 24.83 -0.44 -29.73
C GLU A 534 23.67 0.38 -30.29
N ARG A 535 23.08 1.30 -29.48
CA ARG A 535 21.78 1.91 -29.79
C ARG A 535 21.82 3.42 -30.08
N VAL A 536 22.84 4.14 -29.63
CA VAL A 536 22.81 5.63 -29.59
C VAL A 536 24.08 6.31 -30.12
N VAL A 537 25.21 5.60 -30.05
CA VAL A 537 26.50 6.16 -30.44
C VAL A 537 26.66 6.11 -31.98
N ASP A 538 26.84 7.28 -32.59
CA ASP A 538 27.07 7.40 -34.02
C ASP A 538 28.57 7.52 -34.31
N GLY A 539 29.23 6.36 -34.61
CA GLY A 539 30.65 6.32 -35.05
C GLY A 539 31.63 5.78 -34.00
N GLU A 540 32.80 5.35 -34.46
CA GLU A 540 33.84 4.71 -33.62
C GLU A 540 34.42 5.68 -32.57
N GLU A 541 34.66 6.94 -32.94
CA GLU A 541 35.24 7.97 -32.05
C GLU A 541 34.40 8.23 -30.80
N GLU A 542 33.06 8.27 -30.92
CA GLU A 542 32.18 8.48 -29.77
C GLU A 542 32.13 7.22 -28.91
N GLY A 543 32.19 6.01 -29.53
CA GLY A 543 32.27 4.74 -28.86
C GLY A 543 33.53 4.61 -28.01
N GLU A 544 34.69 4.96 -28.57
CA GLU A 544 35.97 4.99 -27.86
C GLU A 544 35.97 5.99 -26.70
N ARG A 545 35.35 7.16 -26.87
CA ARG A 545 35.19 8.15 -25.80
C ARG A 545 34.36 7.62 -24.63
N VAL A 546 33.29 6.88 -24.90
CA VAL A 546 32.44 6.31 -23.83
C VAL A 546 33.20 5.21 -23.05
N GLU A 547 33.98 4.39 -23.76
CA GLU A 547 34.85 3.37 -23.14
C GLU A 547 36.00 4.01 -22.34
N ALA A 548 36.66 5.02 -22.89
CA ALA A 548 37.73 5.75 -22.20
C ALA A 548 37.20 6.43 -20.92
N ALA A 549 35.97 7.00 -20.99
CA ALA A 549 35.34 7.57 -19.81
C ALA A 549 35.03 6.54 -18.73
N ARG A 550 34.60 5.32 -19.11
CA ARG A 550 34.44 4.23 -18.14
C ARG A 550 35.77 3.82 -17.50
N ALA A 551 36.82 3.68 -18.30
CA ALA A 551 38.15 3.33 -17.81
C ALA A 551 38.76 4.40 -16.89
N ALA A 552 38.45 5.68 -17.11
CA ALA A 552 38.88 6.79 -16.27
C ALA A 552 38.21 6.82 -14.88
N GLY A 553 37.12 6.07 -14.69
CA GLY A 553 36.42 5.92 -13.43
C GLY A 553 34.92 6.23 -13.52
N VAL A 554 34.15 5.63 -12.61
CA VAL A 554 32.69 5.76 -12.52
C VAL A 554 32.33 6.53 -11.25
N VAL A 555 31.47 7.54 -11.39
CA VAL A 555 30.97 8.36 -10.28
C VAL A 555 29.44 8.34 -10.28
N HIS A 556 28.85 8.13 -9.10
CA HIS A 556 27.42 8.11 -8.89
C HIS A 556 26.96 9.38 -8.18
N VAL A 557 26.23 10.24 -8.87
CA VAL A 557 25.78 11.54 -8.38
C VAL A 557 24.28 11.50 -8.03
N ARG A 558 23.97 11.84 -6.79
CA ARG A 558 22.58 11.99 -6.33
C ARG A 558 22.28 13.43 -5.93
N GLY A 559 21.21 13.98 -6.51
CA GLY A 559 20.66 15.26 -6.09
C GLY A 559 19.75 15.12 -4.86
N LYS A 560 19.97 15.95 -3.85
CA LYS A 560 19.12 16.04 -2.64
C LYS A 560 18.62 17.47 -2.49
N MET A 561 17.32 17.69 -2.70
CA MET A 561 16.70 18.99 -2.51
C MET A 561 16.12 19.10 -1.10
N ARG A 562 16.40 20.20 -0.41
CA ARG A 562 15.86 20.51 0.93
C ARG A 562 15.22 21.89 0.93
N PHE A 563 14.16 22.04 1.70
CA PHE A 563 13.53 23.34 1.93
C PHE A 563 14.39 24.21 2.85
N HIS A 564 14.57 25.45 2.46
CA HIS A 564 15.00 26.50 3.36
C HIS A 564 13.77 27.32 3.78
N VAL A 565 13.31 27.11 5.00
CA VAL A 565 12.14 27.81 5.54
C VAL A 565 12.59 29.16 6.10
N GLY A 566 12.32 30.23 5.35
CA GLY A 566 12.66 31.60 5.72
C GLY A 566 11.78 32.15 6.85
N LYS A 567 12.20 33.27 7.45
CA LYS A 567 11.42 33.97 8.50
C LYS A 567 10.10 34.53 7.96
N ASP A 568 10.04 34.81 6.68
CA ASP A 568 8.88 35.40 5.98
C ASP A 568 7.81 34.36 5.58
N THR A 569 8.08 33.06 5.78
CA THR A 569 7.13 31.98 5.46
C THR A 569 5.98 31.96 6.45
N ARG A 570 4.74 31.72 5.99
CA ARG A 570 3.56 31.62 6.85
C ARG A 570 3.76 30.53 7.92
N LEU A 571 3.26 30.77 9.13
CA LEU A 571 3.44 29.84 10.28
C LEU A 571 3.02 28.40 9.92
N PHE A 572 1.90 28.25 9.21
CA PHE A 572 1.38 26.96 8.76
C PHE A 572 2.37 26.23 7.85
N ASP A 573 2.90 26.92 6.83
CA ASP A 573 3.89 26.36 5.91
C ASP A 573 5.18 26.00 6.65
N ARG A 574 5.61 26.84 7.60
CA ARG A 574 6.80 26.61 8.41
C ARG A 574 6.70 25.31 9.22
N VAL A 575 5.57 25.10 9.89
CA VAL A 575 5.34 23.89 10.71
C VAL A 575 5.29 22.65 9.83
N LEU A 576 4.51 22.67 8.74
CA LEU A 576 4.35 21.51 7.86
C LEU A 576 5.62 21.16 7.09
N LEU A 577 6.34 22.15 6.55
CA LEU A 577 7.58 21.89 5.84
C LEU A 577 8.70 21.47 6.81
N GLY A 578 8.74 22.03 8.02
CA GLY A 578 9.65 21.56 9.06
C GLY A 578 9.38 20.11 9.45
N PHE A 579 8.11 19.74 9.60
CA PHE A 579 7.69 18.36 9.86
C PHE A 579 8.03 17.42 8.69
N TYR A 580 7.80 17.85 7.45
CA TYR A 580 8.23 17.11 6.26
C TYR A 580 9.73 16.87 6.21
N GLU A 581 10.55 17.91 6.50
CA GLU A 581 12.02 17.78 6.51
C GLU A 581 12.50 16.80 7.61
N LEU A 582 11.82 16.79 8.76
CA LEU A 582 12.08 15.83 9.83
C LEU A 582 11.78 14.40 9.35
N LEU A 583 10.59 14.17 8.78
CA LEU A 583 10.21 12.87 8.22
C LEU A 583 11.16 12.45 7.08
N HIS A 584 11.48 13.37 6.17
CA HIS A 584 12.36 13.11 5.04
C HIS A 584 13.80 12.82 5.49
N GLY A 585 14.26 13.45 6.58
CA GLY A 585 15.55 13.18 7.21
C GLY A 585 15.63 11.79 7.84
N ALA A 586 14.53 11.31 8.43
CA ALA A 586 14.42 9.98 9.01
C ALA A 586 14.26 8.87 7.95
N CYS A 587 13.81 9.20 6.74
CA CYS A 587 13.65 8.22 5.67
C CYS A 587 14.98 7.69 5.14
N ARG A 588 15.03 6.38 4.90
CA ARG A 588 16.21 5.75 4.29
C ARG A 588 16.42 6.22 2.84
N SER A 589 17.68 6.38 2.49
CA SER A 589 18.08 6.60 1.11
C SER A 589 17.88 5.32 0.29
N ALA A 590 17.39 5.43 -0.94
CA ALA A 590 17.29 4.29 -1.84
C ALA A 590 18.66 3.79 -2.36
N LEU A 591 19.67 4.67 -2.42
CA LEU A 591 21.00 4.35 -3.00
C LEU A 591 21.81 3.28 -2.24
N PRO A 592 21.78 3.17 -0.89
CA PRO A 592 22.50 2.08 -0.22
C PRO A 592 22.01 0.69 -0.61
N ALA A 593 20.76 0.58 -1.05
CA ALA A 593 20.19 -0.68 -1.50
C ALA A 593 20.66 -1.10 -2.91
N LEU A 594 21.43 -0.25 -3.61
CA LEU A 594 21.91 -0.50 -4.97
C LEU A 594 23.33 -1.07 -5.05
N GLY A 595 23.94 -1.46 -3.93
CA GLY A 595 25.30 -2.01 -3.92
C GLY A 595 26.40 -1.04 -4.40
N ILE A 596 26.13 0.27 -4.53
CA ILE A 596 27.11 1.24 -5.04
C ILE A 596 28.18 1.48 -3.99
N PRO A 597 29.49 1.37 -4.34
CA PRO A 597 30.58 1.66 -3.42
C PRO A 597 30.54 3.08 -2.86
N LEU A 598 30.76 3.24 -1.55
CA LEU A 598 30.72 4.54 -0.90
C LEU A 598 31.69 5.56 -1.49
N GLN A 599 32.84 5.10 -1.94
CA GLN A 599 33.89 5.94 -2.52
C GLN A 599 33.51 6.56 -3.87
N GLN A 600 32.57 5.95 -4.60
CA GLN A 600 32.10 6.40 -5.89
C GLN A 600 30.83 7.28 -5.78
N ARG A 601 30.32 7.52 -4.57
CA ARG A 601 29.07 8.29 -4.35
C ARG A 601 29.35 9.76 -4.07
N VAL A 602 28.62 10.61 -4.77
CA VAL A 602 28.58 12.05 -4.53
C VAL A 602 27.14 12.48 -4.27
N GLU A 603 26.88 13.10 -3.13
CA GLU A 603 25.57 13.70 -2.84
C GLU A 603 25.65 15.24 -3.03
N ILE A 604 24.75 15.77 -3.86
CA ILE A 604 24.66 17.21 -4.12
C ILE A 604 23.44 17.75 -3.38
N GLY A 605 23.67 18.58 -2.38
CA GLY A 605 22.63 19.29 -1.65
C GLY A 605 22.25 20.59 -2.35
N MET A 606 20.94 20.77 -2.64
CA MET A 606 20.38 22.03 -3.09
C MET A 606 19.38 22.54 -2.06
N LEU A 607 19.58 23.76 -1.56
CA LEU A 607 18.62 24.47 -0.73
C LEU A 607 17.77 25.38 -1.61
N TYR A 608 16.46 25.38 -1.43
CA TYR A 608 15.55 26.28 -2.13
C TYR A 608 14.55 26.90 -1.16
N LYS A 609 14.20 28.15 -1.43
CA LYS A 609 13.29 28.92 -0.58
C LYS A 609 11.86 28.42 -0.79
N ALA A 610 11.18 28.07 0.32
CA ALA A 610 9.79 27.63 0.31
C ALA A 610 8.82 28.80 0.11
#